data_29df50e21750d4416086bcd0fa7117af
#
_entry.id   29df50e21750d4416086bcd0fa7117af
#
_cell.length_a   1.000
_cell.length_b   1.000
_cell.length_c   1.000
_cell.angle_alpha   90.00
_cell.angle_beta   90.00
_cell.angle_gamma   90.00
#
_symmetry.space_group_name_H-M   'P 1'
#
loop_
_entity.id
_entity.type
_entity.pdbx_description
1 polymer ?
#
loop_
_entity_poly.entity_id
_entity_poly.type
_entity_poly.pdbx_seq_one_letter_code
_entity_poly.pdbx_strand_id
1 'polypeptide(L)'
;MLVPFQLRNLPTRTMLAASVVIVVLASFVWIFSRSKPRPEDRASGKAAIAGDLSKDNSTTNAAADADNDGIPDFAELRTFEDREAFRRWFTSIAETQFYQQSDQWKREQRDCAGLVRFAMREALRRHDRAWFQRMGPAYEPVARDASGFDLDNNQLGEKIFRTESGAYQEGDLRGNKFSEFADGRTLKNFNVVFVSRDRREAQPGDLMFYYQPWVQKFPYHVMVFLGTPRVAPNGQRDWVVYHTGSTATDDGAVKKVELSVLDQHPDARWRPLETNKNFLGFYRLKILQ
;
A
#
# COMPACT_ATOMS: atom_id res chain seq x y z
N MET A 1 -28.12 -39.02 -37.19
CA MET A 1 -27.27 -38.74 -38.35
C MET A 1 -26.05 -37.99 -37.79
N LEU A 2 -24.96 -38.72 -37.53
CA LEU A 2 -23.72 -38.22 -36.89
C LEU A 2 -22.73 -37.91 -38.02
N VAL A 3 -22.17 -36.71 -38.02
CA VAL A 3 -21.09 -36.31 -38.94
C VAL A 3 -19.79 -36.20 -38.11
N PRO A 4 -18.71 -36.89 -38.45
CA PRO A 4 -17.47 -36.84 -37.72
C PRO A 4 -16.59 -35.65 -38.15
N PHE A 5 -16.02 -34.96 -37.17
CA PHE A 5 -15.06 -33.88 -37.36
C PHE A 5 -13.66 -34.47 -37.57
N GLN A 6 -13.04 -34.20 -38.72
CA GLN A 6 -11.68 -34.62 -39.06
C GLN A 6 -10.65 -33.64 -38.53
N LEU A 7 -9.66 -34.16 -37.81
CA LEU A 7 -8.44 -33.49 -37.42
C LEU A 7 -7.52 -33.28 -38.63
N ARG A 8 -7.22 -32.02 -38.95
CA ARG A 8 -6.19 -31.66 -39.93
C ARG A 8 -4.84 -31.42 -39.19
N ASN A 9 -3.85 -32.18 -39.64
CA ASN A 9 -2.46 -32.12 -39.26
C ASN A 9 -1.81 -30.77 -39.60
N LEU A 10 -1.10 -30.17 -38.64
CA LEU A 10 -0.20 -29.03 -38.84
C LEU A 10 1.26 -29.52 -38.82
N PRO A 11 2.12 -29.07 -39.73
CA PRO A 11 3.51 -29.50 -39.80
C PRO A 11 4.41 -28.76 -38.79
N THR A 12 5.23 -29.55 -38.12
CA THR A 12 6.37 -29.13 -37.30
C THR A 12 7.42 -28.44 -38.19
N ARG A 13 7.74 -27.19 -37.86
CA ARG A 13 8.98 -26.52 -38.31
C ARG A 13 9.84 -26.20 -37.11
N THR A 14 10.90 -26.98 -36.99
CA THR A 14 12.10 -26.76 -36.18
C THR A 14 12.83 -25.53 -36.70
N MET A 15 13.10 -24.54 -35.87
CA MET A 15 14.14 -23.56 -36.10
C MET A 15 15.05 -23.48 -34.87
N LEU A 16 16.29 -23.94 -35.07
CA LEU A 16 17.44 -23.60 -34.22
C LEU A 16 17.74 -22.11 -34.37
N ALA A 17 17.90 -21.42 -33.26
CA ALA A 17 18.56 -20.12 -33.22
C ALA A 17 19.67 -20.16 -32.18
N ALA A 18 20.86 -19.87 -32.65
CA ALA A 18 22.11 -19.92 -31.94
C ALA A 18 22.24 -18.83 -30.86
N SER A 19 22.77 -19.24 -29.72
CA SER A 19 23.15 -18.38 -28.61
C SER A 19 24.42 -17.61 -28.92
N VAL A 20 24.42 -16.27 -28.81
CA VAL A 20 25.64 -15.46 -28.69
C VAL A 20 25.68 -14.88 -27.31
N VAL A 21 26.56 -15.39 -26.47
CA VAL A 21 26.90 -14.86 -25.14
C VAL A 21 28.01 -13.82 -25.33
N ILE A 22 27.72 -12.55 -25.04
CA ILE A 22 28.76 -11.52 -24.89
C ILE A 22 28.88 -11.21 -23.40
N VAL A 23 29.99 -11.67 -22.82
CA VAL A 23 30.45 -11.33 -21.47
C VAL A 23 31.24 -10.03 -21.55
N VAL A 24 30.78 -8.96 -20.97
CA VAL A 24 31.56 -7.73 -20.72
C VAL A 24 31.87 -7.67 -19.24
N LEU A 25 33.10 -8.01 -18.90
CA LEU A 25 33.71 -7.78 -17.59
C LEU A 25 34.23 -6.35 -17.55
N ALA A 26 33.58 -5.51 -16.74
CA ALA A 26 34.11 -4.21 -16.35
C ALA A 26 34.64 -4.31 -14.91
N SER A 27 35.96 -4.34 -14.78
CA SER A 27 36.69 -4.30 -13.51
C SER A 27 36.72 -2.88 -12.97
N PHE A 28 36.08 -2.62 -11.82
CA PHE A 28 36.25 -1.38 -11.07
C PHE A 28 37.28 -1.60 -9.96
N VAL A 29 38.45 -0.98 -10.12
CA VAL A 29 39.50 -0.89 -9.10
C VAL A 29 39.11 0.20 -8.10
N TRP A 30 38.89 -0.17 -6.85
CA TRP A 30 38.73 0.75 -5.72
C TRP A 30 40.12 1.07 -5.12
N ILE A 31 40.53 2.33 -5.28
CA ILE A 31 41.74 2.87 -4.62
C ILE A 31 41.32 3.37 -3.23
N PHE A 32 41.78 2.67 -2.20
CA PHE A 32 41.72 3.12 -0.81
C PHE A 32 42.84 4.14 -0.54
N SER A 33 42.48 5.42 -0.33
CA SER A 33 43.41 6.40 0.23
C SER A 33 43.21 6.46 1.73
N ARG A 34 44.18 5.95 2.48
CA ARG A 34 44.31 6.09 3.93
C ARG A 34 44.94 7.44 4.25
N SER A 35 44.25 8.33 4.95
CA SER A 35 44.85 9.49 5.62
C SER A 35 44.95 9.20 7.12
N LYS A 36 46.16 9.21 7.63
CA LYS A 36 46.46 9.11 9.06
C LYS A 36 46.20 10.44 9.78
N PRO A 37 45.78 10.43 11.03
CA PRO A 37 45.70 11.63 11.85
C PRO A 37 47.08 11.99 12.45
N ARG A 38 47.34 13.29 12.58
CA ARG A 38 48.55 13.88 13.26
C ARG A 38 48.07 14.50 14.59
N PRO A 39 48.87 14.37 15.66
CA PRO A 39 48.48 14.83 16.98
C PRO A 39 48.95 16.25 17.29
N GLU A 40 48.24 16.86 18.21
CA GLU A 40 48.58 17.89 19.23
C GLU A 40 49.06 19.28 18.80
N ASP A 41 48.29 20.30 19.23
CA ASP A 41 48.86 21.38 20.00
C ASP A 41 47.84 21.95 21.03
N ARG A 42 48.31 22.03 22.27
CA ARG A 42 47.69 22.59 23.46
C ARG A 42 47.81 24.10 23.44
N ALA A 43 46.69 24.82 23.58
CA ALA A 43 46.74 26.17 24.14
C ALA A 43 45.48 26.47 24.98
N SER A 44 45.75 26.75 26.21
CA SER A 44 44.92 27.28 27.28
C SER A 44 44.26 28.61 26.94
N GLY A 45 42.98 28.81 27.36
CA GLY A 45 42.43 30.17 27.37
C GLY A 45 40.94 30.25 27.70
N LYS A 46 40.62 30.48 28.96
CA LYS A 46 39.51 31.24 29.53
C LYS A 46 38.05 30.80 29.26
N ALA A 47 37.43 30.43 30.38
CA ALA A 47 36.00 30.32 30.59
C ALA A 47 35.22 31.56 30.14
N ALA A 48 34.20 31.32 29.30
CA ALA A 48 33.05 32.20 29.18
C ALA A 48 31.82 31.31 29.39
N ILE A 49 31.05 31.62 30.41
CA ILE A 49 29.75 31.06 30.71
C ILE A 49 28.80 31.50 29.58
N ALA A 50 28.54 30.62 28.65
CA ALA A 50 27.41 30.74 27.72
C ALA A 50 26.42 29.66 28.10
N GLY A 51 25.25 30.10 28.56
CA GLY A 51 24.19 29.24 29.03
C GLY A 51 23.82 28.20 28.02
N ASP A 52 23.71 27.03 28.52
CA ASP A 52 23.12 25.85 27.91
C ASP A 52 21.66 26.14 27.53
N LEU A 53 21.43 26.43 26.27
CA LEU A 53 20.13 26.40 25.61
C LEU A 53 20.15 25.26 24.58
N SER A 54 20.58 24.07 24.97
CA SER A 54 20.13 22.85 24.31
C SER A 54 18.72 22.58 24.80
N LYS A 55 17.75 23.35 24.28
CA LYS A 55 16.34 22.99 24.36
C LYS A 55 16.17 21.66 23.67
N ASP A 56 16.00 20.71 24.51
CA ASP A 56 15.34 19.44 24.40
C ASP A 56 14.44 19.29 23.13
N ASN A 57 15.06 18.93 21.99
CA ASN A 57 14.34 18.55 20.77
C ASN A 57 13.65 17.18 20.92
N SER A 58 13.88 16.47 22.02
CA SER A 58 13.28 15.16 22.27
C SER A 58 11.80 15.25 22.68
N THR A 59 11.40 16.33 23.35
CA THR A 59 10.02 16.56 23.78
C THR A 59 9.08 16.96 22.65
N THR A 60 9.58 17.65 21.62
CA THR A 60 8.78 18.01 20.43
C THR A 60 8.52 16.80 19.53
N ASN A 61 9.45 15.86 19.44
CA ASN A 61 9.29 14.67 18.60
C ASN A 61 8.32 13.62 19.20
N ALA A 62 8.29 13.49 20.52
CA ALA A 62 7.34 12.61 21.22
C ALA A 62 5.88 13.09 21.12
N ALA A 63 5.68 14.40 20.90
CA ALA A 63 4.35 14.99 20.69
C ALA A 63 3.90 14.94 19.21
N ALA A 64 4.77 14.59 18.27
CA ALA A 64 4.45 14.54 16.84
C ALA A 64 4.08 13.14 16.34
N ASP A 65 4.36 12.09 17.13
CA ASP A 65 4.05 10.66 16.88
C ASP A 65 3.96 10.00 18.26
N ALA A 66 2.80 10.11 18.88
CA ALA A 66 2.62 9.77 20.29
C ALA A 66 2.67 8.27 20.57
N ASP A 67 2.29 7.44 19.61
CA ASP A 67 2.28 5.98 19.71
C ASP A 67 3.52 5.33 19.07
N ASN A 68 4.41 6.14 18.47
CA ASN A 68 5.65 5.73 17.82
C ASN A 68 5.47 4.73 16.67
N ASP A 69 4.36 4.81 15.97
CA ASP A 69 4.04 3.91 14.85
C ASP A 69 4.68 4.37 13.52
N GLY A 70 5.23 5.58 13.49
CA GLY A 70 5.91 6.20 12.36
C GLY A 70 5.00 7.04 11.47
N ILE A 71 3.70 7.13 11.77
CA ILE A 71 2.79 8.08 11.14
C ILE A 71 2.67 9.30 12.07
N PRO A 72 2.85 10.53 11.58
CA PRO A 72 2.71 11.68 12.45
C PRO A 72 1.26 11.87 12.90
N ASP A 73 1.07 12.27 14.15
CA ASP A 73 -0.21 12.53 14.79
C ASP A 73 -1.18 13.38 13.95
N PHE A 74 -0.65 14.34 13.19
CA PHE A 74 -1.47 15.20 12.33
C PHE A 74 -2.00 14.49 11.08
N ALA A 75 -1.45 13.30 10.74
CA ALA A 75 -1.89 12.47 9.60
C ALA A 75 -2.78 11.31 10.03
N GLU A 76 -3.15 11.23 11.30
CA GLU A 76 -4.03 10.21 11.85
C GLU A 76 -5.47 10.68 11.96
N LEU A 77 -6.40 9.75 11.77
CA LEU A 77 -7.83 9.98 11.94
C LEU A 77 -8.24 9.63 13.38
N ARG A 78 -8.15 10.59 14.28
CA ARG A 78 -8.28 10.38 15.73
C ARG A 78 -9.70 10.18 16.22
N THR A 79 -10.70 10.74 15.53
CA THR A 79 -12.09 10.58 15.95
C THR A 79 -12.72 9.33 15.34
N PHE A 80 -13.64 8.71 16.06
CA PHE A 80 -14.40 7.58 15.55
C PHE A 80 -15.12 7.95 14.23
N GLU A 81 -15.71 9.14 14.20
CA GLU A 81 -16.45 9.64 13.04
C GLU A 81 -15.57 9.83 11.81
N ASP A 82 -14.33 10.29 11.96
CA ASP A 82 -13.37 10.44 10.84
C ASP A 82 -12.90 9.07 10.34
N ARG A 83 -12.62 8.14 11.24
CA ARG A 83 -12.27 6.77 10.87
C ARG A 83 -13.39 6.09 10.09
N GLU A 84 -14.63 6.21 10.54
CA GLU A 84 -15.79 5.66 9.86
C GLU A 84 -16.06 6.34 8.51
N ALA A 85 -15.92 7.67 8.43
CA ALA A 85 -16.06 8.41 7.19
C ALA A 85 -15.01 7.96 6.16
N PHE A 86 -13.75 7.87 6.57
CA PHE A 86 -12.68 7.35 5.74
C PHE A 86 -12.95 5.91 5.26
N ARG A 87 -13.32 4.99 6.17
CA ARG A 87 -13.61 3.60 5.80
C ARG A 87 -14.69 3.50 4.72
N ARG A 88 -15.74 4.30 4.83
CA ARG A 88 -16.82 4.35 3.85
C ARG A 88 -16.33 4.85 2.50
N TRP A 89 -15.57 5.93 2.46
CA TRP A 89 -14.99 6.45 1.22
C TRP A 89 -14.00 5.46 0.63
N PHE A 90 -13.05 4.97 1.42
CA PHE A 90 -12.01 4.05 0.99
C PHE A 90 -12.58 2.78 0.36
N THR A 91 -13.54 2.14 1.04
CA THR A 91 -14.18 0.91 0.54
C THR A 91 -15.04 1.19 -0.70
N SER A 92 -15.81 2.28 -0.70
CA SER A 92 -16.63 2.67 -1.86
C SER A 92 -15.79 2.97 -3.09
N ILE A 93 -14.70 3.73 -2.95
CA ILE A 93 -13.81 4.06 -4.06
C ILE A 93 -13.11 2.81 -4.60
N ALA A 94 -12.62 1.93 -3.72
CA ALA A 94 -12.00 0.67 -4.11
C ALA A 94 -13.00 -0.24 -4.84
N GLU A 95 -14.22 -0.37 -4.31
CA GLU A 95 -15.29 -1.19 -4.88
C GLU A 95 -15.74 -0.66 -6.25
N THR A 96 -15.85 0.66 -6.41
CA THR A 96 -16.26 1.30 -7.66
C THR A 96 -15.32 0.92 -8.80
N GLN A 97 -14.01 0.69 -8.54
CA GLN A 97 -13.07 0.27 -9.57
C GLN A 97 -13.42 -1.09 -10.21
N PHE A 98 -14.18 -1.93 -9.54
CA PHE A 98 -14.70 -3.19 -10.11
C PHE A 98 -15.79 -2.92 -11.15
N TYR A 99 -16.68 -1.96 -10.91
CA TYR A 99 -17.77 -1.63 -11.84
C TYR A 99 -17.32 -0.72 -12.96
N GLN A 100 -16.49 0.28 -12.61
CA GLN A 100 -15.96 1.26 -13.55
C GLN A 100 -14.59 1.74 -13.06
N GLN A 101 -13.54 1.41 -13.78
CA GLN A 101 -12.21 1.93 -13.50
C GLN A 101 -12.16 3.43 -13.78
N SER A 102 -11.69 4.20 -12.81
CA SER A 102 -11.52 5.65 -12.94
C SER A 102 -10.38 5.99 -13.89
N ASP A 103 -10.60 6.99 -14.76
CA ASP A 103 -9.52 7.58 -15.57
C ASP A 103 -8.48 8.31 -14.72
N GLN A 104 -8.82 8.69 -13.47
CA GLN A 104 -7.90 9.28 -12.51
C GLN A 104 -6.91 8.26 -11.94
N TRP A 105 -7.20 6.97 -12.04
CA TRP A 105 -6.26 5.92 -11.65
C TRP A 105 -5.32 5.62 -12.81
N LYS A 106 -4.10 6.14 -12.73
CA LYS A 106 -3.07 6.01 -13.78
C LYS A 106 -2.80 4.55 -14.11
N ARG A 107 -2.78 4.23 -15.41
CA ARG A 107 -2.64 2.86 -15.92
C ARG A 107 -1.39 2.15 -15.37
N GLU A 108 -0.26 2.83 -15.34
CA GLU A 108 1.02 2.32 -14.85
C GLU A 108 1.05 2.04 -13.35
N GLN A 109 0.02 2.47 -12.63
CA GLN A 109 -0.16 2.21 -11.19
C GLN A 109 -1.27 1.21 -10.90
N ARG A 110 -1.84 0.57 -11.93
CA ARG A 110 -2.93 -0.41 -11.78
C ARG A 110 -2.36 -1.77 -11.41
N ASP A 111 -2.18 -1.98 -10.12
CA ASP A 111 -1.82 -3.24 -9.49
C ASP A 111 -2.56 -3.39 -8.15
N CYS A 112 -2.33 -4.48 -7.41
CA CYS A 112 -3.02 -4.72 -6.15
C CYS A 112 -2.73 -3.65 -5.09
N ALA A 113 -1.48 -3.19 -4.97
CA ALA A 113 -1.10 -2.11 -4.08
C ALA A 113 -1.57 -0.74 -4.61
N GLY A 114 -1.62 -0.59 -5.93
CA GLY A 114 -2.13 0.59 -6.61
C GLY A 114 -3.60 0.87 -6.35
N LEU A 115 -4.42 -0.19 -6.24
CA LEU A 115 -5.81 -0.06 -5.83
C LEU A 115 -5.92 0.56 -4.43
N VAL A 116 -5.11 0.08 -3.49
CA VAL A 116 -5.06 0.62 -2.12
C VAL A 116 -4.58 2.07 -2.13
N ARG A 117 -3.48 2.37 -2.85
CA ARG A 117 -2.93 3.73 -2.95
C ARG A 117 -3.93 4.71 -3.53
N PHE A 118 -4.60 4.33 -4.62
CA PHE A 118 -5.60 5.15 -5.27
C PHE A 118 -6.79 5.42 -4.34
N ALA A 119 -7.40 4.35 -3.81
CA ALA A 119 -8.55 4.47 -2.94
C ALA A 119 -8.25 5.26 -1.66
N MET A 120 -7.06 5.08 -1.05
CA MET A 120 -6.65 5.80 0.15
C MET A 120 -6.48 7.29 -0.11
N ARG A 121 -5.80 7.68 -1.20
CA ARG A 121 -5.64 9.10 -1.55
C ARG A 121 -6.97 9.76 -1.83
N GLU A 122 -7.79 9.14 -2.66
CA GLU A 122 -9.09 9.72 -2.99
C GLU A 122 -10.02 9.80 -1.77
N ALA A 123 -9.97 8.83 -0.84
CA ALA A 123 -10.74 8.85 0.40
C ALA A 123 -10.33 9.96 1.39
N LEU A 124 -9.10 10.46 1.28
CA LEU A 124 -8.56 11.54 2.13
C LEU A 124 -8.74 12.94 1.51
N ARG A 125 -9.29 13.03 0.29
CA ARG A 125 -9.61 14.31 -0.34
C ARG A 125 -10.95 14.87 0.14
N ARG A 126 -11.17 16.13 -0.15
CA ARG A 126 -12.50 16.75 0.00
C ARG A 126 -13.38 16.29 -1.16
N HIS A 127 -14.55 15.73 -0.82
CA HIS A 127 -15.52 15.25 -1.80
C HIS A 127 -16.52 16.35 -2.16
N ASP A 128 -16.00 17.44 -2.73
CA ASP A 128 -16.78 18.56 -3.21
C ASP A 128 -17.27 18.35 -4.68
N ARG A 129 -17.96 19.36 -5.20
CA ARG A 129 -18.48 19.31 -6.58
C ARG A 129 -17.36 19.09 -7.61
N ALA A 130 -16.19 19.68 -7.41
CA ALA A 130 -15.06 19.53 -8.34
C ALA A 130 -14.51 18.11 -8.33
N TRP A 131 -14.45 17.48 -7.13
CA TRP A 131 -14.07 16.08 -7.00
C TRP A 131 -15.04 15.15 -7.74
N PHE A 132 -16.37 15.30 -7.53
CA PHE A 132 -17.37 14.49 -8.23
C PHE A 132 -17.33 14.69 -9.75
N GLN A 133 -17.10 15.92 -10.23
CA GLN A 133 -16.95 16.17 -11.64
C GLN A 133 -15.72 15.47 -12.24
N ARG A 134 -14.60 15.46 -11.51
CA ARG A 134 -13.36 14.79 -11.90
C ARG A 134 -13.49 13.27 -11.88
N MET A 135 -14.10 12.72 -10.82
CA MET A 135 -14.23 11.28 -10.64
C MET A 135 -15.31 10.64 -11.51
N GLY A 136 -16.32 11.40 -11.88
CA GLY A 136 -17.39 10.98 -12.77
C GLY A 136 -18.63 10.40 -12.07
N PRO A 137 -19.65 10.01 -12.86
CA PRO A 137 -21.00 9.71 -12.36
C PRO A 137 -21.11 8.38 -11.59
N ALA A 138 -20.08 7.55 -11.57
CA ALA A 138 -20.08 6.31 -10.80
C ALA A 138 -19.91 6.53 -9.29
N TYR A 139 -19.63 7.78 -8.87
CA TYR A 139 -19.38 8.12 -7.48
C TYR A 139 -20.54 8.92 -6.89
N GLU A 140 -21.00 8.48 -5.73
CA GLU A 140 -22.06 9.14 -4.96
C GLU A 140 -21.56 9.48 -3.54
N PRO A 141 -22.16 10.49 -2.86
CA PRO A 141 -21.83 10.79 -1.48
C PRO A 141 -22.15 9.60 -0.57
N VAL A 142 -21.14 9.00 0.06
CA VAL A 142 -21.30 7.84 0.96
C VAL A 142 -21.12 8.20 2.43
N ALA A 143 -20.42 9.30 2.73
CA ALA A 143 -20.15 9.81 4.06
C ALA A 143 -19.81 11.31 3.98
N ARG A 144 -19.66 11.95 5.14
CA ARG A 144 -18.96 13.25 5.24
C ARG A 144 -17.46 13.05 4.95
N ASP A 145 -16.75 14.13 4.73
CA ASP A 145 -15.28 14.08 4.68
C ASP A 145 -14.71 13.84 6.09
N ALA A 146 -13.55 13.20 6.16
CA ALA A 146 -12.77 13.15 7.38
C ALA A 146 -12.23 14.56 7.67
N SER A 147 -12.49 15.08 8.87
CA SER A 147 -12.08 16.44 9.24
C SER A 147 -10.66 16.52 9.79
N GLY A 148 -10.14 15.41 10.29
CA GLY A 148 -8.81 15.35 10.91
C GLY A 148 -7.65 15.39 9.94
N PHE A 149 -7.86 15.05 8.68
CA PHE A 149 -6.82 15.05 7.65
C PHE A 149 -7.39 15.41 6.28
N ASP A 150 -6.80 16.41 5.64
CA ASP A 150 -7.13 16.84 4.27
C ASP A 150 -5.89 16.66 3.40
N LEU A 151 -5.96 15.75 2.41
CA LEU A 151 -4.84 15.43 1.54
C LEU A 151 -4.31 16.65 0.77
N ASP A 152 -5.20 17.55 0.39
CA ASP A 152 -4.85 18.71 -0.43
C ASP A 152 -4.20 19.85 0.39
N ASN A 153 -4.33 19.82 1.74
CA ASN A 153 -3.87 20.88 2.63
C ASN A 153 -3.03 20.38 3.83
N ASN A 154 -2.30 19.26 3.67
CA ASN A 154 -1.45 18.72 4.74
C ASN A 154 0.05 18.85 4.43
N GLN A 155 0.89 18.61 5.44
CA GLN A 155 2.35 18.70 5.30
C GLN A 155 2.96 17.55 4.48
N LEU A 156 2.31 16.39 4.39
CA LEU A 156 2.77 15.24 3.60
C LEU A 156 2.50 15.43 2.11
N GLY A 157 1.50 16.24 1.73
CA GLY A 157 0.99 16.30 0.36
C GLY A 157 0.54 14.92 -0.09
N GLU A 158 0.90 14.54 -1.30
CA GLU A 158 0.61 13.22 -1.87
C GLU A 158 1.51 12.07 -1.30
N LYS A 159 2.54 12.41 -0.51
CA LYS A 159 3.52 11.46 0.03
C LYS A 159 3.05 10.84 1.35
N ILE A 160 1.90 10.19 1.35
CA ILE A 160 1.25 9.67 2.56
C ILE A 160 1.72 8.27 2.99
N PHE A 161 2.60 7.63 2.23
CA PHE A 161 3.06 6.27 2.54
C PHE A 161 4.45 6.27 3.16
N ARG A 162 4.55 5.75 4.39
CA ARG A 162 5.82 5.51 5.06
C ARG A 162 6.64 4.47 4.30
N THR A 163 7.96 4.68 4.16
CA THR A 163 8.86 3.82 3.38
C THR A 163 9.85 3.02 4.22
N GLU A 164 9.99 3.35 5.50
CA GLU A 164 10.89 2.67 6.44
C GLU A 164 10.33 2.65 7.87
N SER A 165 10.89 1.79 8.72
CA SER A 165 10.49 1.64 10.12
C SER A 165 11.01 2.78 11.01
N GLY A 166 10.46 2.88 12.21
CA GLY A 166 10.84 3.81 13.26
C GLY A 166 9.80 4.89 13.50
N ALA A 167 9.84 5.54 14.67
CA ALA A 167 8.99 6.66 15.01
C ALA A 167 9.21 7.84 14.04
N TYR A 168 8.15 8.61 13.82
CA TYR A 168 8.22 9.81 12.99
C TYR A 168 9.14 10.85 13.62
N GLN A 169 9.90 11.50 12.76
CA GLN A 169 10.73 12.66 13.12
C GLN A 169 10.48 13.80 12.13
N GLU A 170 10.56 15.04 12.57
CA GLU A 170 10.30 16.21 11.71
C GLU A 170 11.14 16.23 10.42
N GLY A 171 12.36 15.69 10.47
CA GLY A 171 13.25 15.53 9.33
C GLY A 171 12.78 14.52 8.28
N ASP A 172 11.84 13.63 8.61
CA ASP A 172 11.39 12.51 7.76
C ASP A 172 10.68 12.98 6.48
N LEU A 173 9.98 14.12 6.55
CA LEU A 173 9.33 14.74 5.38
C LEU A 173 10.36 15.16 4.31
N ARG A 174 11.53 15.67 4.74
CA ARG A 174 12.62 16.07 3.88
C ARG A 174 13.53 14.91 3.51
N GLY A 175 13.58 13.87 4.36
CA GLY A 175 14.45 12.70 4.23
C GLY A 175 13.92 11.60 3.31
N ASN A 176 12.84 11.84 2.56
CA ASN A 176 12.19 10.85 1.68
C ASN A 176 11.69 9.58 2.39
N LYS A 177 11.39 9.66 3.70
CA LYS A 177 10.80 8.56 4.46
C LYS A 177 9.30 8.42 4.23
N PHE A 178 8.73 9.32 3.45
CA PHE A 178 7.37 9.27 2.92
C PHE A 178 7.39 9.35 1.39
N SER A 179 6.47 8.65 0.75
CA SER A 179 6.38 8.54 -0.70
C SER A 179 4.92 8.57 -1.16
N GLU A 180 4.72 8.97 -2.41
CA GLU A 180 3.45 8.77 -3.12
C GLU A 180 3.25 7.30 -3.51
N PHE A 181 4.33 6.54 -3.57
CA PHE A 181 4.34 5.15 -3.99
C PHE A 181 4.68 4.21 -2.82
N ALA A 182 3.89 3.14 -2.70
CA ALA A 182 4.15 2.01 -1.82
C ALA A 182 3.74 0.72 -2.53
N ASP A 183 4.65 -0.21 -2.72
CA ASP A 183 4.33 -1.55 -3.17
C ASP A 183 3.69 -2.38 -2.05
N GLY A 184 3.29 -3.61 -2.34
CA GLY A 184 2.66 -4.48 -1.33
C GLY A 184 3.56 -4.75 -0.11
N ARG A 185 4.89 -4.78 -0.29
CA ARG A 185 5.85 -4.95 0.82
C ARG A 185 5.91 -3.70 1.69
N THR A 186 6.02 -2.53 1.08
CA THR A 186 6.07 -1.23 1.77
C THR A 186 4.77 -0.97 2.52
N LEU A 187 3.61 -1.22 1.91
CA LEU A 187 2.32 -1.14 2.58
C LEU A 187 2.29 -2.03 3.81
N LYS A 188 2.61 -3.33 3.63
CA LYS A 188 2.54 -4.33 4.68
C LYS A 188 3.48 -4.04 5.85
N ASN A 189 4.69 -3.55 5.58
CA ASN A 189 5.71 -3.42 6.62
C ASN A 189 5.65 -2.09 7.37
N PHE A 190 5.17 -1.01 6.74
CA PHE A 190 5.32 0.33 7.31
C PHE A 190 4.00 1.11 7.45
N ASN A 191 2.91 0.68 6.77
CA ASN A 191 1.68 1.46 6.69
C ASN A 191 0.46 0.79 7.32
N VAL A 192 0.62 -0.40 7.86
CA VAL A 192 -0.47 -1.16 8.48
C VAL A 192 -0.01 -1.82 9.77
N VAL A 193 -0.97 -2.11 10.63
CA VAL A 193 -0.81 -2.97 11.81
C VAL A 193 -1.58 -4.27 11.63
N PHE A 194 -1.07 -5.36 12.20
CA PHE A 194 -1.75 -6.64 12.19
C PHE A 194 -3.01 -6.59 13.07
N VAL A 195 -4.13 -7.08 12.55
CA VAL A 195 -5.39 -7.21 13.30
C VAL A 195 -5.56 -8.65 13.76
N SER A 196 -5.77 -9.57 12.82
CA SER A 196 -6.05 -10.97 13.12
C SER A 196 -5.93 -11.80 11.84
N ARG A 197 -5.94 -13.12 11.98
CA ARG A 197 -6.20 -14.05 10.88
C ARG A 197 -7.67 -14.51 10.84
N ASP A 198 -8.41 -14.21 11.89
CA ASP A 198 -9.84 -14.46 11.97
C ASP A 198 -10.62 -13.28 11.36
N ARG A 199 -11.45 -13.57 10.34
CA ARG A 199 -12.28 -12.57 9.66
C ARG A 199 -13.27 -11.85 10.57
N ARG A 200 -13.64 -12.45 11.68
CA ARG A 200 -14.59 -11.87 12.65
C ARG A 200 -14.05 -10.61 13.32
N GLU A 201 -12.73 -10.46 13.37
CA GLU A 201 -12.06 -9.30 13.93
C GLU A 201 -11.82 -8.20 12.87
N ALA A 202 -12.03 -8.52 11.59
CA ALA A 202 -11.81 -7.58 10.50
C ALA A 202 -12.96 -6.58 10.37
N GLN A 203 -12.63 -5.36 10.00
CA GLN A 203 -13.57 -4.28 9.72
C GLN A 203 -13.48 -3.85 8.25
N PRO A 204 -14.56 -3.29 7.67
CA PRO A 204 -14.50 -2.72 6.33
C PRO A 204 -13.33 -1.75 6.21
N GLY A 205 -12.54 -1.87 5.15
CA GLY A 205 -11.33 -1.08 4.93
C GLY A 205 -10.05 -1.70 5.50
N ASP A 206 -10.12 -2.80 6.26
CA ASP A 206 -8.93 -3.58 6.59
C ASP A 206 -8.39 -4.27 5.31
N LEU A 207 -7.08 -4.52 5.28
CA LEU A 207 -6.39 -5.09 4.13
C LEU A 207 -6.04 -6.55 4.39
N MET A 208 -6.30 -7.42 3.44
CA MET A 208 -5.89 -8.81 3.46
C MET A 208 -4.57 -8.98 2.73
N PHE A 209 -3.56 -9.51 3.39
CA PHE A 209 -2.26 -9.75 2.76
C PHE A 209 -1.97 -11.22 2.55
N TYR A 210 -1.38 -11.51 1.39
CA TYR A 210 -0.83 -12.81 1.03
C TYR A 210 0.65 -12.69 0.69
N TYR A 211 1.42 -13.71 1.05
CA TYR A 211 2.81 -13.84 0.66
C TYR A 211 2.98 -14.96 -0.37
N GLN A 212 3.58 -14.62 -1.49
CA GLN A 212 3.78 -15.50 -2.64
C GLN A 212 5.27 -15.72 -2.88
N PRO A 213 5.93 -16.63 -2.17
CA PRO A 213 7.39 -16.82 -2.28
C PRO A 213 7.87 -17.23 -3.67
N TRP A 214 6.96 -17.70 -4.53
CA TRP A 214 7.25 -18.02 -5.94
C TRP A 214 7.28 -16.79 -6.86
N VAL A 215 6.83 -15.63 -6.40
CA VAL A 215 6.90 -14.36 -7.15
C VAL A 215 8.12 -13.59 -6.68
N GLN A 216 9.17 -13.55 -7.51
CA GLN A 216 10.47 -13.02 -7.09
C GLN A 216 10.45 -11.52 -6.80
N LYS A 217 9.84 -10.71 -7.69
CA LYS A 217 9.94 -9.26 -7.61
C LYS A 217 8.94 -8.63 -6.63
N PHE A 218 7.68 -9.07 -6.67
CA PHE A 218 6.59 -8.52 -5.86
C PHE A 218 5.83 -9.64 -5.16
N PRO A 219 6.39 -10.23 -4.08
CA PRO A 219 5.84 -11.43 -3.46
C PRO A 219 4.60 -11.16 -2.60
N TYR A 220 4.25 -9.90 -2.36
CA TYR A 220 3.07 -9.55 -1.57
C TYR A 220 1.89 -9.24 -2.49
N HIS A 221 0.74 -9.81 -2.16
CA HIS A 221 -0.54 -9.43 -2.75
C HIS A 221 -1.45 -8.89 -1.67
N VAL A 222 -2.24 -7.86 -2.02
CA VAL A 222 -3.15 -7.18 -1.10
C VAL A 222 -4.55 -7.10 -1.69
N MET A 223 -5.55 -7.31 -0.85
CA MET A 223 -6.97 -7.15 -1.14
C MET A 223 -7.60 -6.21 -0.12
N VAL A 224 -8.62 -5.46 -0.50
CA VAL A 224 -9.41 -4.61 0.40
C VAL A 224 -10.62 -5.39 0.88
N PHE A 225 -10.77 -5.53 2.19
CA PHE A 225 -11.94 -6.13 2.81
C PHE A 225 -13.07 -5.09 2.86
N LEU A 226 -14.18 -5.41 2.21
CA LEU A 226 -15.34 -4.53 2.12
C LEU A 226 -16.35 -4.77 3.26
N GLY A 227 -16.22 -5.91 3.94
CA GLY A 227 -17.20 -6.36 4.91
C GLY A 227 -18.53 -6.73 4.26
N THR A 228 -19.59 -6.70 5.07
CA THR A 228 -20.96 -6.98 4.61
C THR A 228 -21.58 -5.72 4.04
N PRO A 229 -22.13 -5.75 2.82
CA PRO A 229 -22.88 -4.62 2.26
C PRO A 229 -24.06 -4.22 3.15
N ARG A 230 -24.38 -2.94 3.19
CA ARG A 230 -25.52 -2.40 3.99
C ARG A 230 -26.85 -3.02 3.63
N VAL A 231 -27.01 -3.46 2.37
CA VAL A 231 -28.19 -4.16 1.89
C VAL A 231 -27.74 -5.53 1.40
N ALA A 232 -27.84 -6.53 2.27
CA ALA A 232 -27.56 -7.92 1.93
C ALA A 232 -28.88 -8.67 1.73
N PRO A 233 -29.28 -8.96 0.50
CA PRO A 233 -30.59 -9.56 0.24
C PRO A 233 -30.75 -10.97 0.83
N ASN A 234 -29.66 -11.67 1.13
CA ASN A 234 -29.68 -13.08 1.56
C ASN A 234 -28.73 -13.41 2.71
N GLY A 235 -28.66 -12.52 3.73
CA GLY A 235 -27.79 -12.72 4.89
C GLY A 235 -26.44 -12.00 4.79
N GLN A 236 -25.71 -12.01 5.90
CA GLN A 236 -24.39 -11.37 5.98
C GLN A 236 -23.37 -12.14 5.13
N ARG A 237 -22.86 -11.50 4.11
CA ARG A 237 -21.81 -12.04 3.25
C ARG A 237 -20.69 -11.02 3.13
N ASP A 238 -19.51 -11.40 3.54
CA ASP A 238 -18.34 -10.54 3.44
C ASP A 238 -17.78 -10.55 2.02
N TRP A 239 -17.39 -9.39 1.54
CA TRP A 239 -16.83 -9.17 0.21
C TRP A 239 -15.42 -8.62 0.29
N VAL A 240 -14.67 -8.88 -0.74
CA VAL A 240 -13.35 -8.29 -0.96
C VAL A 240 -13.25 -7.77 -2.39
N VAL A 241 -12.41 -6.74 -2.57
CA VAL A 241 -12.04 -6.23 -3.88
C VAL A 241 -10.52 -6.18 -4.00
N TYR A 242 -10.01 -6.54 -5.17
CA TYR A 242 -8.57 -6.54 -5.45
C TYR A 242 -8.29 -6.42 -6.94
N HIS A 243 -7.08 -5.96 -7.28
CA HIS A 243 -6.56 -6.03 -8.63
C HIS A 243 -5.69 -7.28 -8.79
N THR A 244 -5.84 -8.02 -9.88
CA THR A 244 -5.12 -9.29 -10.10
C THR A 244 -3.61 -9.14 -10.27
N GLY A 245 -3.13 -7.91 -10.39
CA GLY A 245 -1.77 -7.58 -10.78
C GLY A 245 -1.67 -7.34 -12.28
N SER A 246 -0.60 -6.67 -12.70
CA SER A 246 -0.29 -6.41 -14.10
C SER A 246 1.04 -7.07 -14.49
N THR A 247 1.15 -7.40 -15.77
CA THR A 247 2.37 -7.90 -16.39
C THR A 247 2.73 -7.01 -17.59
N ALA A 248 3.83 -7.29 -18.27
CA ALA A 248 4.18 -6.55 -19.48
C ALA A 248 3.15 -6.72 -20.63
N THR A 249 2.36 -7.80 -20.61
CA THR A 249 1.42 -8.17 -21.67
C THR A 249 -0.04 -8.21 -21.23
N ASP A 250 -0.31 -8.05 -19.92
CA ASP A 250 -1.65 -8.09 -19.35
C ASP A 250 -1.77 -7.03 -18.25
N ASP A 251 -2.68 -6.09 -18.44
CA ASP A 251 -2.94 -5.02 -17.48
C ASP A 251 -3.64 -5.55 -16.20
N GLY A 252 -4.06 -6.81 -16.18
CA GLY A 252 -4.86 -7.38 -15.11
C GLY A 252 -6.27 -6.81 -15.05
N ALA A 253 -6.99 -7.13 -13.98
CA ALA A 253 -8.36 -6.68 -13.77
C ALA A 253 -8.69 -6.50 -12.28
N VAL A 254 -9.62 -5.61 -11.99
CA VAL A 254 -10.23 -5.53 -10.66
C VAL A 254 -11.27 -6.65 -10.54
N LYS A 255 -11.22 -7.36 -9.43
CA LYS A 255 -12.16 -8.43 -9.06
C LYS A 255 -12.85 -8.07 -7.76
N LYS A 256 -14.13 -8.38 -7.66
CA LYS A 256 -14.92 -8.32 -6.43
C LYS A 256 -15.53 -9.70 -6.21
N VAL A 257 -15.26 -10.32 -5.07
CA VAL A 257 -15.69 -11.68 -4.77
C VAL A 257 -16.18 -11.79 -3.33
N GLU A 258 -17.11 -12.71 -3.09
CA GLU A 258 -17.47 -13.08 -1.72
C GLU A 258 -16.30 -13.82 -1.07
N LEU A 259 -16.07 -13.55 0.20
CA LEU A 259 -15.00 -14.19 0.95
C LEU A 259 -15.18 -15.70 1.02
N SER A 260 -16.42 -16.18 1.09
CA SER A 260 -16.80 -17.60 1.01
C SER A 260 -16.36 -18.29 -0.29
N VAL A 261 -16.29 -17.55 -1.39
CA VAL A 261 -15.77 -18.05 -2.68
C VAL A 261 -14.26 -18.23 -2.59
N LEU A 262 -13.56 -17.31 -1.92
CA LEU A 262 -12.12 -17.47 -1.68
C LEU A 262 -11.79 -18.64 -0.74
N ASP A 263 -12.66 -18.95 0.22
CA ASP A 263 -12.50 -20.14 1.09
C ASP A 263 -12.39 -21.44 0.29
N GLN A 264 -13.03 -21.47 -0.87
CA GLN A 264 -13.09 -22.61 -1.79
C GLN A 264 -12.20 -22.41 -3.02
N HIS A 265 -11.32 -21.40 -3.04
CA HIS A 265 -10.46 -21.15 -4.19
C HIS A 265 -9.71 -22.42 -4.59
N PRO A 266 -9.69 -22.81 -5.90
CA PRO A 266 -9.07 -24.06 -6.36
C PRO A 266 -7.58 -24.17 -5.95
N ASP A 267 -6.85 -23.07 -6.00
CA ASP A 267 -5.50 -23.00 -5.42
C ASP A 267 -5.61 -22.63 -3.93
N ALA A 268 -5.30 -23.59 -3.05
CA ALA A 268 -5.37 -23.44 -1.60
C ALA A 268 -4.50 -22.28 -1.05
N ARG A 269 -3.49 -21.83 -1.81
CA ARG A 269 -2.62 -20.71 -1.44
C ARG A 269 -3.36 -19.36 -1.36
N TRP A 270 -4.53 -19.27 -2.02
CA TRP A 270 -5.38 -18.06 -2.03
C TRP A 270 -6.53 -18.12 -1.02
N ARG A 271 -6.68 -19.22 -0.29
CA ARG A 271 -7.75 -19.34 0.70
C ARG A 271 -7.43 -18.51 1.95
N PRO A 272 -8.31 -17.60 2.39
CA PRO A 272 -8.10 -16.78 3.60
C PRO A 272 -8.40 -17.57 4.88
N LEU A 273 -7.72 -18.70 5.04
CA LEU A 273 -7.86 -19.58 6.18
C LEU A 273 -6.65 -19.45 7.10
N GLU A 274 -6.86 -19.56 8.40
CA GLU A 274 -5.79 -19.49 9.41
C GLU A 274 -4.70 -20.56 9.18
N THR A 275 -5.06 -21.70 8.62
CA THR A 275 -4.14 -22.79 8.30
C THR A 275 -3.29 -22.54 7.05
N ASN A 276 -3.67 -21.56 6.22
CA ASN A 276 -2.93 -21.22 4.99
C ASN A 276 -1.72 -20.35 5.31
N LYS A 277 -0.53 -20.89 5.21
CA LYS A 277 0.74 -20.16 5.48
C LYS A 277 0.97 -18.94 4.56
N ASN A 278 0.33 -18.90 3.39
CA ASN A 278 0.44 -17.80 2.45
C ASN A 278 -0.50 -16.63 2.80
N PHE A 279 -1.59 -16.90 3.53
CA PHE A 279 -2.46 -15.84 4.04
C PHE A 279 -1.84 -15.26 5.31
N LEU A 280 -1.43 -14.00 5.26
CA LEU A 280 -0.80 -13.33 6.40
C LEU A 280 -1.82 -12.81 7.42
N GLY A 281 -3.07 -12.59 7.02
CA GLY A 281 -4.15 -12.10 7.86
C GLY A 281 -4.73 -10.78 7.38
N PHE A 282 -5.51 -10.18 8.27
CA PHE A 282 -6.11 -8.86 8.13
C PHE A 282 -5.24 -7.82 8.82
N TYR A 283 -5.11 -6.66 8.20
CA TYR A 283 -4.26 -5.57 8.64
C TYR A 283 -5.02 -4.25 8.51
N ARG A 284 -4.86 -3.37 9.47
CA ARG A 284 -5.48 -2.05 9.52
C ARG A 284 -4.49 -1.00 9.11
N LEU A 285 -4.92 -0.01 8.32
CA LEU A 285 -4.11 1.17 8.01
C LEU A 285 -3.78 1.93 9.31
N LYS A 286 -2.52 2.31 9.49
CA LYS A 286 -2.04 3.00 10.69
C LYS A 286 -2.75 4.33 10.94
N ILE A 287 -3.13 5.04 9.89
CA ILE A 287 -3.93 6.28 10.02
C ILE A 287 -5.27 6.10 10.74
N LEU A 288 -5.68 4.86 11.01
CA LEU A 288 -6.91 4.49 11.71
C LEU A 288 -6.67 4.03 13.16
N GLN A 289 -5.49 4.24 13.70
CA GLN A 289 -5.14 3.87 15.08
C GLN A 289 -5.71 4.84 16.12
#